data_5a6511d9352a78b034c97af6f07b8477
#
_entry.id   5a6511d9352a78b034c97af6f07b8477
#
_cell.length_a   1.000
_cell.length_b   1.000
_cell.length_c   1.000
_cell.angle_alpha   90.00
_cell.angle_beta   90.00
_cell.angle_gamma   90.00
#
_symmetry.space_group_name_H-M   'P 1'
#
loop_
_entity.id
_entity.type
_entity.pdbx_description
1 polymer ?
#
loop_
_entity_poly.entity_id
_entity_poly.type
_entity_poly.pdbx_seq_one_letter_code
_entity_poly.pdbx_strand_id
1 'polypeptide(L)'
;MNAETWQQVVFWFFALLITVAGVLVVTTRNVIHAALWLVAALMGAAAMYVLLFAEFVAWVQVLVYVGAIVVLMLFGLMLTRAPIGSAEFDNNQRPLAALCAAAVFLVTSVILVGAFEGKEINFARTAGTSTESVGTAIFSLYVWPFEVVSMLLLAALVGAVVIARRD
;
A
#
# COMPACT_ATOMS: atom_id res chain seq x y z
N MET A 1 -20.35 -10.61 23.34
CA MET A 1 -19.28 -9.79 22.71
C MET A 1 -19.95 -9.08 21.56
N ASN A 2 -20.04 -7.76 21.61
CA ASN A 2 -20.77 -6.96 20.62
C ASN A 2 -19.97 -6.89 19.32
N ALA A 3 -20.65 -6.77 18.16
CA ALA A 3 -19.99 -6.69 16.84
C ALA A 3 -18.91 -5.59 16.79
N GLU A 4 -19.13 -4.49 17.47
CA GLU A 4 -18.17 -3.37 17.61
C GLU A 4 -16.85 -3.79 18.28
N THR A 5 -16.91 -4.66 19.28
CA THR A 5 -15.71 -5.13 20.02
C THR A 5 -14.82 -6.00 19.11
N TRP A 6 -15.42 -6.82 18.24
CA TRP A 6 -14.67 -7.61 17.27
C TRP A 6 -13.98 -6.74 16.21
N GLN A 7 -14.67 -5.74 15.69
CA GLN A 7 -14.09 -4.82 14.72
C GLN A 7 -12.90 -4.06 15.33
N GLN A 8 -13.02 -3.61 16.57
CA GLN A 8 -11.91 -2.94 17.27
C GLN A 8 -10.71 -3.87 17.48
N VAL A 9 -10.93 -5.12 17.91
CA VAL A 9 -9.84 -6.09 18.09
C VAL A 9 -9.12 -6.38 16.79
N VAL A 10 -9.87 -6.63 15.72
CA VAL A 10 -9.31 -6.90 14.38
C VAL A 10 -8.58 -5.67 13.85
N PHE A 11 -9.12 -4.47 14.05
CA PHE A 11 -8.46 -3.22 13.69
C PHE A 11 -7.09 -3.08 14.38
N TRP A 12 -7.04 -3.22 15.70
CA TRP A 12 -5.78 -3.09 16.44
C TRP A 12 -4.76 -4.15 16.07
N PHE A 13 -5.21 -5.38 15.79
CA PHE A 13 -4.33 -6.44 15.32
C PHE A 13 -3.65 -6.07 13.99
N PHE A 14 -4.42 -5.65 12.99
CA PHE A 14 -3.87 -5.26 11.69
C PHE A 14 -3.10 -3.93 11.75
N ALA A 15 -3.53 -2.97 12.56
CA ALA A 15 -2.80 -1.73 12.79
C ALA A 15 -1.38 -2.01 13.35
N LEU A 16 -1.28 -2.89 14.33
CA LEU A 16 -0.01 -3.31 14.91
C LEU A 16 0.85 -4.04 13.85
N LEU A 17 0.25 -4.98 13.11
CA LEU A 17 0.94 -5.73 12.07
C LEU A 17 1.53 -4.80 11.00
N ILE A 18 0.74 -3.84 10.49
CA ILE A 18 1.18 -2.88 9.47
C ILE A 18 2.31 -2.01 10.02
N THR A 19 2.17 -1.52 11.26
CA THR A 19 3.18 -0.67 11.90
C THR A 19 4.50 -1.41 12.09
N VAL A 20 4.46 -2.62 12.61
CA VAL A 20 5.66 -3.46 12.80
C VAL A 20 6.29 -3.81 11.44
N ALA A 21 5.47 -4.25 10.47
CA ALA A 21 5.95 -4.56 9.14
C ALA A 21 6.59 -3.33 8.47
N GLY A 22 5.96 -2.14 8.57
CA GLY A 22 6.50 -0.89 8.02
C GLY A 22 7.86 -0.50 8.63
N VAL A 23 8.02 -0.63 9.95
CA VAL A 23 9.30 -0.40 10.61
C VAL A 23 10.33 -1.42 10.14
N LEU A 24 9.97 -2.70 10.00
CA LEU A 24 10.88 -3.75 9.56
C LEU A 24 11.29 -3.61 8.09
N VAL A 25 10.42 -3.07 7.21
CA VAL A 25 10.78 -2.74 5.82
C VAL A 25 12.01 -1.82 5.78
N VAL A 26 12.02 -0.78 6.61
CA VAL A 26 13.08 0.26 6.56
C VAL A 26 14.30 -0.07 7.42
N THR A 27 14.16 -0.95 8.42
CA THR A 27 15.26 -1.30 9.33
C THR A 27 16.01 -2.55 8.91
N THR A 28 15.39 -3.42 8.11
CA THR A 28 16.00 -4.69 7.68
C THR A 28 17.10 -4.42 6.63
N ARG A 29 18.30 -4.91 6.90
CA ARG A 29 19.45 -4.77 5.99
C ARG A 29 19.37 -5.67 4.76
N ASN A 30 18.64 -6.76 4.83
CA ASN A 30 18.47 -7.70 3.72
C ASN A 30 17.28 -7.27 2.86
N VAL A 31 17.55 -6.88 1.60
CA VAL A 31 16.54 -6.36 0.66
C VAL A 31 15.40 -7.37 0.42
N ILE A 32 15.72 -8.69 0.39
CA ILE A 32 14.70 -9.73 0.21
C ILE A 32 13.78 -9.80 1.43
N HIS A 33 14.33 -9.71 2.64
CA HIS A 33 13.51 -9.68 3.86
C HIS A 33 12.70 -8.38 3.96
N ALA A 34 13.27 -7.24 3.56
CA ALA A 34 12.53 -5.98 3.49
C ALA A 34 11.33 -6.09 2.52
N ALA A 35 11.53 -6.71 1.35
CA ALA A 35 10.45 -6.96 0.41
C ALA A 35 9.35 -7.90 0.98
N LEU A 36 9.71 -8.93 1.74
CA LEU A 36 8.74 -9.79 2.41
C LEU A 36 7.95 -9.05 3.52
N TRP A 37 8.59 -8.15 4.26
CA TRP A 37 7.90 -7.27 5.21
C TRP A 37 6.97 -6.29 4.50
N LEU A 38 7.35 -5.81 3.31
CA LEU A 38 6.47 -4.99 2.48
C LEU A 38 5.20 -5.76 2.07
N VAL A 39 5.32 -7.05 1.69
CA VAL A 39 4.15 -7.92 1.45
C VAL A 39 3.23 -7.94 2.67
N ALA A 40 3.79 -8.17 3.87
CA ALA A 40 3.00 -8.22 5.10
C ALA A 40 2.27 -6.88 5.38
N ALA A 41 2.95 -5.74 5.17
CA ALA A 41 2.34 -4.42 5.31
C ALA A 41 1.20 -4.20 4.31
N LEU A 42 1.39 -4.57 3.03
CA LEU A 42 0.37 -4.42 1.98
C LEU A 42 -0.83 -5.36 2.19
N MET A 43 -0.59 -6.57 2.68
CA MET A 43 -1.67 -7.50 3.07
C MET A 43 -2.46 -6.96 4.27
N GLY A 44 -1.79 -6.39 5.26
CA GLY A 44 -2.44 -5.70 6.37
C GLY A 44 -3.31 -4.53 5.89
N ALA A 45 -2.83 -3.73 4.92
CA ALA A 45 -3.60 -2.66 4.31
C ALA A 45 -4.86 -3.20 3.59
N ALA A 46 -4.76 -4.32 2.87
CA ALA A 46 -5.92 -4.97 2.26
C ALA A 46 -6.98 -5.37 3.31
N ALA A 47 -6.55 -5.93 4.45
CA ALA A 47 -7.44 -6.25 5.55
C ALA A 47 -8.13 -5.01 6.14
N MET A 48 -7.42 -3.87 6.24
CA MET A 48 -8.02 -2.60 6.64
C MET A 48 -9.09 -2.13 5.66
N TYR A 49 -8.88 -2.29 4.34
CA TYR A 49 -9.90 -1.97 3.35
C TYR A 49 -11.16 -2.84 3.51
N VAL A 50 -11.00 -4.14 3.83
CA VAL A 50 -12.15 -5.00 4.13
C VAL A 50 -12.91 -4.50 5.36
N LEU A 51 -12.21 -4.09 6.42
CA LEU A 51 -12.82 -3.52 7.62
C LEU A 51 -13.61 -2.23 7.34
N LEU A 52 -13.19 -1.47 6.33
CA LEU A 52 -13.86 -0.25 5.87
C LEU A 52 -14.97 -0.50 4.84
N PHE A 53 -15.34 -1.77 4.59
CA PHE A 53 -16.28 -2.18 3.54
C PHE A 53 -15.90 -1.75 2.12
N ALA A 54 -14.62 -1.47 1.88
CA ALA A 54 -14.08 -1.13 0.58
C ALA A 54 -13.59 -2.40 -0.16
N GLU A 55 -14.51 -3.33 -0.43
CA GLU A 55 -14.18 -4.67 -0.97
C GLU A 55 -13.42 -4.61 -2.29
N PHE A 56 -13.84 -3.76 -3.22
CA PHE A 56 -13.18 -3.62 -4.52
C PHE A 56 -11.72 -3.20 -4.35
N VAL A 57 -11.47 -2.21 -3.49
CA VAL A 57 -10.11 -1.70 -3.24
C VAL A 57 -9.25 -2.77 -2.56
N ALA A 58 -9.83 -3.56 -1.64
CA ALA A 58 -9.13 -4.66 -0.99
C ALA A 58 -8.66 -5.72 -2.01
N TRP A 59 -9.54 -6.12 -2.94
CA TRP A 59 -9.18 -7.06 -4.01
C TRP A 59 -8.10 -6.50 -4.95
N VAL A 60 -8.20 -5.23 -5.34
CA VAL A 60 -7.17 -4.56 -6.15
C VAL A 60 -5.83 -4.52 -5.40
N GLN A 61 -5.84 -4.23 -4.10
CA GLN A 61 -4.65 -4.23 -3.27
C GLN A 61 -3.95 -5.60 -3.28
N VAL A 62 -4.70 -6.69 -3.13
CA VAL A 62 -4.13 -8.04 -3.13
C VAL A 62 -3.65 -8.45 -4.52
N LEU A 63 -4.48 -8.27 -5.55
CA LEU A 63 -4.17 -8.77 -6.90
C LEU A 63 -3.07 -7.95 -7.58
N VAL A 64 -3.14 -6.63 -7.51
CA VAL A 64 -2.22 -5.75 -8.22
C VAL A 64 -0.96 -5.48 -7.40
N TYR A 65 -1.10 -4.97 -6.16
CA TYR A 65 0.06 -4.59 -5.36
C TYR A 65 0.83 -5.81 -4.86
N VAL A 66 0.16 -6.76 -4.23
CA VAL A 66 0.85 -7.96 -3.69
C VAL A 66 1.12 -8.96 -4.80
N GLY A 67 0.14 -9.27 -5.64
CA GLY A 67 0.25 -10.30 -6.68
C GLY A 67 1.13 -9.89 -7.85
N ALA A 68 0.94 -8.73 -8.45
CA ALA A 68 1.69 -8.33 -9.64
C ALA A 68 2.97 -7.55 -9.30
N ILE A 69 2.84 -6.42 -8.60
CA ILE A 69 3.97 -5.49 -8.42
C ILE A 69 5.05 -6.08 -7.51
N VAL A 70 4.68 -6.61 -6.33
CA VAL A 70 5.68 -7.14 -5.39
C VAL A 70 6.32 -8.41 -5.93
N VAL A 71 5.56 -9.28 -6.59
CA VAL A 71 6.13 -10.49 -7.20
C VAL A 71 7.15 -10.14 -8.29
N LEU A 72 6.80 -9.18 -9.18
CA LEU A 72 7.75 -8.70 -10.20
C LEU A 72 8.98 -8.04 -9.56
N MET A 73 8.80 -7.28 -8.49
CA MET A 73 9.90 -6.67 -7.74
C MET A 73 10.81 -7.74 -7.12
N LEU A 74 10.25 -8.79 -6.52
CA LEU A 74 11.03 -9.91 -5.97
C LEU A 74 11.82 -10.63 -7.06
N PHE A 75 11.23 -10.86 -8.23
CA PHE A 75 11.96 -11.41 -9.38
C PHE A 75 13.10 -10.49 -9.83
N GLY A 76 12.85 -9.20 -9.93
CA GLY A 76 13.86 -8.20 -10.25
C GLY A 76 15.01 -8.19 -9.25
N LEU A 77 14.71 -8.24 -7.95
CA LEU A 77 15.72 -8.31 -6.89
C LEU A 77 16.52 -9.62 -6.91
N MET A 78 15.90 -10.73 -7.29
CA MET A 78 16.58 -12.03 -7.40
C MET A 78 17.51 -12.06 -8.63
N LEU A 79 17.13 -11.42 -9.73
CA LEU A 79 17.96 -11.35 -10.95
C LEU A 79 19.10 -10.32 -10.85
N THR A 80 18.85 -9.21 -10.14
CA THR A 80 19.89 -8.25 -9.81
C THR A 80 20.65 -8.74 -8.58
N ARG A 81 21.91 -9.07 -8.71
CA ARG A 81 22.81 -9.38 -7.58
C ARG A 81 22.99 -8.10 -6.74
N ALA A 82 21.97 -7.69 -6.03
CA ALA A 82 22.08 -6.58 -5.09
C ALA A 82 23.08 -6.96 -4.00
N PRO A 83 24.12 -6.15 -3.74
CA PRO A 83 25.07 -6.43 -2.66
C PRO A 83 24.31 -6.43 -1.33
N ILE A 84 24.21 -7.63 -0.72
CA ILE A 84 23.56 -7.81 0.56
C ILE A 84 24.51 -7.22 1.62
N GLY A 85 24.14 -6.09 2.21
CA GLY A 85 24.80 -5.58 3.42
C GLY A 85 26.11 -4.84 3.22
N SER A 86 26.41 -4.29 2.04
CA SER A 86 27.56 -3.40 1.88
C SER A 86 27.32 -2.08 2.61
N ALA A 87 28.06 -1.89 3.71
CA ALA A 87 28.05 -0.65 4.51
C ALA A 87 28.56 0.60 3.73
N GLU A 88 29.07 0.41 2.52
CA GLU A 88 29.64 1.47 1.67
C GLU A 88 28.63 2.50 1.17
N PHE A 89 27.32 2.18 1.18
CA PHE A 89 26.26 3.12 0.77
C PHE A 89 25.53 3.77 1.94
N ASP A 90 26.02 3.58 3.16
CA ASP A 90 25.37 4.08 4.38
C ASP A 90 25.74 5.56 4.59
N ASN A 91 24.77 6.44 4.27
CA ASN A 91 24.96 7.87 4.44
C ASN A 91 24.97 8.24 5.95
N ASN A 92 25.95 9.05 6.35
CA ASN A 92 26.13 9.52 7.74
C ASN A 92 25.03 10.53 8.20
N GLN A 93 24.00 10.77 7.38
CA GLN A 93 22.91 11.72 7.69
C GLN A 93 21.71 11.06 8.40
N ARG A 94 21.90 9.91 9.03
CA ARG A 94 20.85 9.20 9.79
C ARG A 94 20.09 10.06 10.80
N PRO A 95 20.77 10.90 11.65
CA PRO A 95 20.06 11.72 12.63
C PRO A 95 19.18 12.79 11.96
N LEU A 96 19.65 13.38 10.86
CA LEU A 96 18.86 14.36 10.10
C LEU A 96 17.65 13.71 9.44
N ALA A 97 17.81 12.54 8.84
CA ALA A 97 16.72 11.77 8.26
C ALA A 97 15.68 11.38 9.31
N ALA A 98 16.10 10.94 10.49
CA ALA A 98 15.21 10.62 11.60
C ALA A 98 14.44 11.85 12.08
N LEU A 99 15.08 13.00 12.16
CA LEU A 99 14.44 14.28 12.55
C LEU A 99 13.39 14.71 11.53
N CYS A 100 13.70 14.63 10.22
CA CYS A 100 12.75 14.91 9.16
C CYS A 100 11.55 13.94 9.18
N ALA A 101 11.81 12.65 9.37
CA ALA A 101 10.75 11.65 9.46
C ALA A 101 9.84 11.89 10.68
N ALA A 102 10.42 12.21 11.84
CA ALA A 102 9.68 12.58 13.06
C ALA A 102 8.85 13.85 12.86
N ALA A 103 9.39 14.87 12.20
CA ALA A 103 8.67 16.10 11.90
C ALA A 103 7.46 15.84 11.00
N VAL A 104 7.64 15.08 9.90
CA VAL A 104 6.53 14.70 9.01
C VAL A 104 5.48 13.87 9.74
N PHE A 105 5.92 12.91 10.56
CA PHE A 105 5.01 12.09 11.36
C PHE A 105 4.17 12.93 12.33
N LEU A 106 4.81 13.84 13.06
CA LEU A 106 4.12 14.71 14.02
C LEU A 106 3.13 15.64 13.34
N VAL A 107 3.54 16.31 12.25
CA VAL A 107 2.66 17.21 11.49
C VAL A 107 1.45 16.45 10.95
N THR A 108 1.67 15.29 10.33
CA THR A 108 0.59 14.47 9.78
C THR A 108 -0.34 13.98 10.90
N SER A 109 0.21 13.54 12.03
CA SER A 109 -0.60 13.08 13.18
C SER A 109 -1.46 14.19 13.75
N VAL A 110 -0.91 15.40 13.94
CA VAL A 110 -1.66 16.56 14.46
C VAL A 110 -2.80 16.93 13.49
N ILE A 111 -2.52 16.96 12.18
CA ILE A 111 -3.54 17.27 11.17
C ILE A 111 -4.65 16.21 11.18
N LEU A 112 -4.29 14.92 11.22
CA LEU A 112 -5.28 13.84 11.22
C LEU A 112 -6.14 13.86 12.48
N VAL A 113 -5.53 13.99 13.67
CA VAL A 113 -6.29 14.07 14.92
C VAL A 113 -7.25 15.26 14.90
N GLY A 114 -6.77 16.46 14.53
CA GLY A 114 -7.61 17.64 14.48
C GLY A 114 -8.70 17.60 13.40
N ALA A 115 -8.45 16.94 12.26
CA ALA A 115 -9.43 16.82 11.18
C ALA A 115 -10.56 15.83 11.47
N PHE A 116 -10.26 14.79 12.28
CA PHE A 116 -11.18 13.69 12.57
C PHE A 116 -11.69 13.66 14.01
N GLU A 117 -11.29 14.62 14.85
CA GLU A 117 -11.76 14.74 16.22
C GLU A 117 -13.29 14.86 16.26
N GLY A 118 -13.94 13.94 17.00
CA GLY A 118 -15.40 13.88 17.13
C GLY A 118 -16.17 13.36 15.90
N LYS A 119 -15.48 12.88 14.87
CA LYS A 119 -16.15 12.25 13.72
C LYS A 119 -16.25 10.75 13.91
N GLU A 120 -17.48 10.25 13.93
CA GLU A 120 -17.76 8.80 13.96
C GLU A 120 -18.03 8.29 12.53
N ILE A 121 -17.47 7.14 12.21
CA ILE A 121 -17.77 6.47 10.93
C ILE A 121 -19.14 5.82 11.03
N ASN A 122 -20.10 6.32 10.27
CA ASN A 122 -21.42 5.72 10.20
C ASN A 122 -21.42 4.56 9.19
N PHE A 123 -21.18 3.35 9.68
CA PHE A 123 -21.11 2.13 8.85
C PHE A 123 -22.41 1.84 8.09
N ALA A 124 -23.57 2.28 8.56
CA ALA A 124 -24.82 2.11 7.84
C ALA A 124 -24.86 2.90 6.51
N ARG A 125 -24.13 4.00 6.42
CA ARG A 125 -23.98 4.78 5.17
C ARG A 125 -22.89 4.22 4.25
N THR A 126 -21.92 3.49 4.80
CA THR A 126 -20.79 2.92 4.06
C THR A 126 -21.16 1.61 3.38
N ALA A 127 -22.26 0.95 3.79
CA ALA A 127 -22.78 -0.28 3.19
C ALA A 127 -23.18 -0.14 1.69
N GLY A 128 -23.11 1.06 1.11
CA GLY A 128 -23.41 1.33 -0.31
C GLY A 128 -22.20 1.28 -1.24
N THR A 129 -20.98 1.01 -0.76
CA THR A 129 -19.77 0.93 -1.62
C THR A 129 -19.56 -0.50 -2.12
N SER A 130 -20.59 -1.09 -2.74
CA SER A 130 -20.46 -2.40 -3.36
C SER A 130 -19.56 -2.32 -4.60
N THR A 131 -18.91 -3.42 -4.96
CA THR A 131 -18.13 -3.54 -6.21
C THR A 131 -18.95 -3.15 -7.43
N GLU A 132 -20.26 -3.43 -7.41
CA GLU A 132 -21.21 -3.03 -8.45
C GLU A 132 -21.34 -1.51 -8.60
N SER A 133 -21.46 -0.78 -7.48
CA SER A 133 -21.55 0.69 -7.51
C SER A 133 -20.28 1.34 -8.05
N VAL A 134 -19.10 0.79 -7.70
CA VAL A 134 -17.81 1.24 -8.25
C VAL A 134 -17.73 0.95 -9.75
N GLY A 135 -18.12 -0.25 -10.20
CA GLY A 135 -18.17 -0.61 -11.61
C GLY A 135 -19.09 0.31 -12.40
N THR A 136 -20.31 0.55 -11.90
CA THR A 136 -21.27 1.45 -12.53
C THR A 136 -20.72 2.88 -12.63
N ALA A 137 -20.05 3.37 -11.58
CA ALA A 137 -19.44 4.70 -11.61
C ALA A 137 -18.31 4.81 -12.64
N ILE A 138 -17.45 3.79 -12.75
CA ILE A 138 -16.35 3.76 -13.73
C ILE A 138 -16.91 3.80 -15.16
N PHE A 139 -17.91 2.98 -15.46
CA PHE A 139 -18.47 2.87 -16.82
C PHE A 139 -19.55 3.89 -17.16
N SER A 140 -19.94 4.79 -16.25
CA SER A 140 -20.86 5.88 -16.50
C SER A 140 -20.18 7.24 -16.36
N LEU A 141 -19.83 7.63 -15.14
CA LEU A 141 -19.32 8.96 -14.82
C LEU A 141 -17.81 9.10 -15.14
N TYR A 142 -17.05 8.03 -14.99
CA TYR A 142 -15.57 8.01 -15.12
C TYR A 142 -15.07 7.29 -16.37
N VAL A 143 -15.87 7.20 -17.43
CA VAL A 143 -15.47 6.57 -18.69
C VAL A 143 -14.23 7.23 -19.30
N TRP A 144 -14.18 8.55 -19.34
CA TRP A 144 -13.01 9.27 -19.87
C TRP A 144 -11.71 8.99 -19.14
N PRO A 145 -11.64 9.13 -17.81
CA PRO A 145 -10.46 8.69 -17.06
C PRO A 145 -10.10 7.22 -17.28
N PHE A 146 -11.10 6.33 -17.35
CA PHE A 146 -10.88 4.91 -17.61
C PHE A 146 -10.21 4.67 -18.97
N GLU A 147 -10.67 5.34 -20.02
CA GLU A 147 -10.09 5.20 -21.36
C GLU A 147 -8.65 5.75 -21.43
N VAL A 148 -8.39 6.89 -20.82
CA VAL A 148 -7.04 7.47 -20.73
C VAL A 148 -6.07 6.52 -20.00
N VAL A 149 -6.50 5.92 -18.89
CA VAL A 149 -5.70 4.95 -18.14
C VAL A 149 -5.45 3.69 -18.97
N SER A 150 -6.43 3.21 -19.76
CA SER A 150 -6.24 2.05 -20.63
C SER A 150 -5.18 2.30 -21.71
N MET A 151 -5.18 3.48 -22.31
CA MET A 151 -4.14 3.90 -23.27
C MET A 151 -2.75 4.01 -22.60
N LEU A 152 -2.71 4.53 -21.38
CA LEU A 152 -1.47 4.61 -20.59
C LEU A 152 -0.89 3.22 -20.30
N LEU A 153 -1.75 2.26 -19.92
CA LEU A 153 -1.35 0.88 -19.67
C LEU A 153 -0.80 0.22 -20.93
N LEU A 154 -1.45 0.45 -22.09
CA LEU A 154 -0.99 -0.05 -23.38
C LEU A 154 0.40 0.54 -23.73
N ALA A 155 0.56 1.85 -23.59
CA ALA A 155 1.83 2.52 -23.84
C ALA A 155 2.94 2.02 -22.91
N ALA A 156 2.63 1.82 -21.62
CA ALA A 156 3.56 1.24 -20.65
C ALA A 156 3.98 -0.18 -21.04
N LEU A 157 3.05 -1.01 -21.48
CA LEU A 157 3.33 -2.38 -21.95
C LEU A 157 4.27 -2.35 -23.15
N VAL A 158 3.96 -1.54 -24.18
CA VAL A 158 4.80 -1.39 -25.38
C VAL A 158 6.17 -0.88 -25.00
N GLY A 159 6.25 0.14 -24.13
CA GLY A 159 7.52 0.68 -23.65
C GLY A 159 8.37 -0.36 -22.92
N ALA A 160 7.76 -1.15 -22.05
CA ALA A 160 8.46 -2.23 -21.33
C ALA A 160 9.03 -3.28 -22.29
N VAL A 161 8.25 -3.69 -23.33
CA VAL A 161 8.70 -4.67 -24.34
C VAL A 161 9.85 -4.09 -25.17
N VAL A 162 9.76 -2.83 -25.58
CA VAL A 162 10.82 -2.17 -26.37
C VAL A 162 12.12 -2.07 -25.59
N ILE A 163 12.06 -1.72 -24.29
CA ILE A 163 13.26 -1.64 -23.43
C ILE A 163 13.84 -3.02 -23.14
N ALA A 164 12.98 -4.04 -22.96
CA ALA A 164 13.43 -5.40 -22.66
C ALA A 164 13.99 -6.14 -23.87
N ARG A 165 13.65 -5.71 -25.09
CA ARG A 165 14.15 -6.30 -26.34
C ARG A 165 15.63 -5.92 -26.53
N ARG A 166 16.51 -6.91 -26.41
CA ARG A 166 17.90 -6.81 -26.88
C ARG A 166 17.93 -7.22 -28.36
N ASP A 167 18.39 -6.33 -29.21
CA ASP A 167 18.76 -6.68 -30.60
C ASP A 167 20.02 -7.54 -30.59
#